data_203f992afab99bee18d8e803dea1af91
#
_entry.id   203f992afab99bee18d8e803dea1af91
#
_cell.length_a   1.000
_cell.length_b   1.000
_cell.length_c   1.000
_cell.angle_alpha   90.00
_cell.angle_beta   90.00
_cell.angle_gamma   90.00
#
_symmetry.space_group_name_H-M   'P 1'
#
loop_
_entity.id
_entity.type
_entity.pdbx_description
1 polymer ?
#
loop_
_entity_poly.entity_id
_entity_poly.type
_entity_poly.pdbx_seq_one_letter_code
_entity_poly.pdbx_strand_id
1 'polypeptide(L)'
;LAHPWLYLKWLPREWAGFLAVLGVWGSWDLFAKSDKRIAWALAIGWLGTAVLFLGMFNLPSTGFYRVVAARFWLLPNTVFAVAVGVGVSIFVRHSVWSRKYLPWGILAGTMMVQVFPTINRVPHRGWTVLEDYVRNTLQAVEPNALIIGTGDSRLFGSLYAQEVLGDAPGVAWVVPNMVGYDWYREKLLARHPDITLSSDVTTMVNANVGIRPVYIAFSLAT
;
A
#
# COMPACT_ATOMS: atom_id res chain seq x y z
N LEU A 1 19.15 1.71 6.28
CA LEU A 1 19.17 1.76 4.78
C LEU A 1 18.70 0.44 4.12
N ALA A 2 17.97 -0.43 4.86
CA ALA A 2 17.54 -1.74 4.32
C ALA A 2 16.53 -1.60 3.15
N HIS A 3 15.56 -0.69 3.24
CA HIS A 3 14.52 -0.52 2.22
C HIS A 3 15.01 0.06 0.90
N PRO A 4 15.88 1.09 0.84
CA PRO A 4 16.51 1.55 -0.40
C PRO A 4 17.29 0.44 -1.11
N TRP A 5 18.06 -0.35 -0.35
CA TRP A 5 18.80 -1.48 -0.90
C TRP A 5 17.86 -2.55 -1.47
N LEU A 6 16.79 -2.86 -0.77
CA LEU A 6 15.78 -3.81 -1.20
C LEU A 6 15.12 -3.35 -2.51
N TYR A 7 14.76 -2.06 -2.61
CA TYR A 7 14.22 -1.48 -3.84
C TYR A 7 15.19 -1.63 -5.01
N LEU A 8 16.46 -1.24 -4.83
CA LEU A 8 17.47 -1.35 -5.90
C LEU A 8 17.66 -2.81 -6.36
N LYS A 9 17.66 -3.75 -5.44
CA LYS A 9 17.76 -5.19 -5.76
C LYS A 9 16.58 -5.69 -6.60
N TRP A 10 15.38 -5.13 -6.39
CA TRP A 10 14.18 -5.55 -7.09
C TRP A 10 13.89 -4.75 -8.36
N LEU A 11 14.54 -3.62 -8.55
CA LEU A 11 14.36 -2.73 -9.70
C LEU A 11 14.43 -3.47 -11.06
N PRO A 12 15.41 -4.36 -11.32
CA PRO A 12 15.45 -5.09 -12.58
C PRO A 12 14.23 -5.98 -12.81
N ARG A 13 13.67 -6.54 -11.72
CA ARG A 13 12.47 -7.38 -11.79
C ARG A 13 11.21 -6.56 -12.06
N GLU A 14 11.09 -5.42 -11.40
CA GLU A 14 9.96 -4.49 -11.59
C GLU A 14 9.90 -3.97 -13.04
N TRP A 15 11.06 -3.78 -13.66
CA TRP A 15 11.18 -3.24 -15.02
C TRP A 15 11.54 -4.29 -16.09
N ALA A 16 11.26 -5.57 -15.82
CA ALA A 16 11.52 -6.68 -16.76
C ALA A 16 12.96 -6.71 -17.30
N GLY A 17 13.95 -6.34 -16.49
CA GLY A 17 15.39 -6.34 -16.83
C GLY A 17 15.76 -5.40 -17.96
N PHE A 18 15.28 -5.68 -19.19
CA PHE A 18 15.59 -4.88 -20.38
C PHE A 18 15.20 -3.40 -20.24
N LEU A 19 14.02 -3.11 -19.73
CA LEU A 19 13.59 -1.73 -19.48
C LEU A 19 14.43 -1.04 -18.40
N ALA A 20 14.90 -1.78 -17.40
CA ALA A 20 15.82 -1.22 -16.41
C ALA A 20 17.13 -0.77 -17.08
N VAL A 21 17.67 -1.57 -18.00
CA VAL A 21 18.88 -1.19 -18.76
C VAL A 21 18.62 0.05 -19.61
N LEU A 22 17.48 0.12 -20.29
CA LEU A 22 17.08 1.30 -21.06
C LEU A 22 16.92 2.53 -20.16
N GLY A 23 16.38 2.36 -18.94
CA GLY A 23 16.27 3.45 -17.97
C GLY A 23 17.62 3.99 -17.52
N VAL A 24 18.60 3.12 -17.27
CA VAL A 24 19.98 3.53 -16.98
C VAL A 24 20.59 4.25 -18.16
N TRP A 25 20.43 3.73 -19.39
CA TRP A 25 20.91 4.40 -20.58
C TRP A 25 20.22 5.74 -20.82
N GLY A 26 18.91 5.83 -20.64
CA GLY A 26 18.17 7.08 -20.73
C GLY A 26 18.62 8.11 -19.70
N SER A 27 18.88 7.67 -18.46
CA SER A 27 19.45 8.54 -17.41
C SER A 27 20.79 9.10 -17.83
N TRP A 28 21.70 8.26 -18.37
CA TRP A 28 22.99 8.70 -18.85
C TRP A 28 22.86 9.75 -19.98
N ASP A 29 22.00 9.51 -20.96
CA ASP A 29 21.79 10.42 -22.10
C ASP A 29 21.20 11.76 -21.65
N LEU A 30 20.29 11.76 -20.68
CA LEU A 30 19.75 12.97 -20.04
C LEU A 30 20.87 13.84 -19.45
N PHE A 31 21.82 13.26 -18.75
CA PHE A 31 22.97 13.98 -18.20
C PHE A 31 23.97 14.43 -19.27
N ALA A 32 24.16 13.60 -20.31
CA ALA A 32 25.18 13.87 -21.33
C ALA A 32 24.74 14.89 -22.39
N LYS A 33 23.45 14.88 -22.79
CA LYS A 33 22.99 15.58 -24.01
C LYS A 33 21.77 16.49 -23.78
N SER A 34 21.03 16.33 -22.67
CA SER A 34 19.80 17.09 -22.41
C SER A 34 20.05 18.31 -21.52
N ASP A 35 18.99 19.09 -21.26
CA ASP A 35 19.05 20.17 -20.29
C ASP A 35 19.38 19.59 -18.90
N LYS A 36 20.55 19.98 -18.38
CA LYS A 36 21.03 19.55 -17.07
C LYS A 36 20.05 19.84 -15.93
N ARG A 37 19.20 20.85 -16.07
CA ARG A 37 18.17 21.16 -15.06
C ARG A 37 17.15 20.04 -14.95
N ILE A 38 16.69 19.51 -16.08
CA ILE A 38 15.74 18.39 -16.11
C ILE A 38 16.42 17.12 -15.59
N ALA A 39 17.65 16.84 -16.02
CA ALA A 39 18.40 15.68 -15.54
C ALA A 39 18.60 15.73 -14.02
N TRP A 40 18.99 16.87 -13.46
CA TRP A 40 19.13 17.04 -12.01
C TRP A 40 17.80 16.97 -11.28
N ALA A 41 16.73 17.57 -11.80
CA ALA A 41 15.41 17.49 -11.18
C ALA A 41 14.92 16.02 -11.05
N LEU A 42 15.11 15.23 -12.11
CA LEU A 42 14.77 13.79 -12.09
C LEU A 42 15.68 13.01 -11.14
N ALA A 43 16.99 13.29 -11.13
CA ALA A 43 17.91 12.62 -10.22
C ALA A 43 17.60 12.94 -8.75
N ILE A 44 17.34 14.20 -8.41
CA ILE A 44 16.96 14.61 -7.06
C ILE A 44 15.61 14.00 -6.67
N GLY A 45 14.63 14.02 -7.57
CA GLY A 45 13.33 13.39 -7.35
C GLY A 45 13.45 11.88 -7.09
N TRP A 46 14.26 11.19 -7.88
CA TRP A 46 14.50 9.76 -7.70
C TRP A 46 15.28 9.45 -6.42
N LEU A 47 16.36 10.17 -6.15
CA LEU A 47 17.13 10.00 -4.90
C LEU A 47 16.29 10.35 -3.68
N GLY A 48 15.50 11.42 -3.74
CA GLY A 48 14.58 11.79 -2.67
C GLY A 48 13.56 10.71 -2.35
N THR A 49 13.00 10.08 -3.36
CA THR A 49 11.99 9.02 -3.16
C THR A 49 12.61 7.65 -2.91
N ALA A 50 13.65 7.26 -3.65
CA ALA A 50 14.25 5.92 -3.54
C ALA A 50 15.19 5.76 -2.35
N VAL A 51 15.88 6.84 -1.94
CA VAL A 51 16.89 6.76 -0.87
C VAL A 51 16.40 7.44 0.40
N LEU A 52 16.04 8.72 0.33
CA LEU A 52 15.66 9.46 1.53
C LEU A 52 14.31 8.99 2.06
N PHE A 53 13.26 9.01 1.25
CA PHE A 53 11.91 8.62 1.70
C PHE A 53 11.87 7.15 2.14
N LEU A 54 12.36 6.21 1.32
CA LEU A 54 12.39 4.79 1.73
C LEU A 54 13.36 4.54 2.89
N GLY A 55 14.41 5.35 3.03
CA GLY A 55 15.35 5.28 4.15
C GLY A 55 14.74 5.69 5.49
N MET A 56 13.68 6.50 5.48
CA MET A 56 12.93 6.92 6.68
C MET A 56 11.99 5.83 7.22
N PHE A 57 11.72 4.77 6.45
CA PHE A 57 10.90 3.67 6.94
C PHE A 57 11.60 2.93 8.09
N ASN A 58 11.04 3.05 9.27
CA ASN A 58 11.48 2.32 10.47
C ASN A 58 10.69 1.01 10.63
N LEU A 59 10.54 0.27 9.53
CA LEU A 59 9.87 -1.03 9.50
C LEU A 59 10.90 -2.14 9.23
N PRO A 60 10.70 -3.36 9.72
CA PRO A 60 11.49 -4.50 9.31
C PRO A 60 11.45 -4.71 7.79
N SER A 61 12.58 -5.07 7.19
CA SER A 61 12.67 -5.30 5.74
C SER A 61 12.25 -6.72 5.32
N THR A 62 11.62 -7.47 6.21
CA THR A 62 11.23 -8.88 6.03
C THR A 62 9.74 -9.10 6.22
N GLY A 63 9.25 -10.25 5.77
CA GLY A 63 7.86 -10.65 5.96
C GLY A 63 6.83 -9.67 5.43
N PHE A 64 5.75 -9.47 6.16
CA PHE A 64 4.64 -8.58 5.81
C PHE A 64 5.07 -7.12 5.61
N TYR A 65 5.98 -6.62 6.44
CA TYR A 65 6.45 -5.23 6.36
C TYR A 65 7.15 -4.91 5.03
N ARG A 66 7.81 -5.89 4.42
CA ARG A 66 8.37 -5.73 3.07
C ARG A 66 7.28 -5.48 2.03
N VAL A 67 6.15 -6.18 2.13
CA VAL A 67 5.01 -6.00 1.21
C VAL A 67 4.40 -4.61 1.39
N VAL A 68 4.29 -4.14 2.63
CA VAL A 68 3.82 -2.78 2.93
C VAL A 68 4.77 -1.73 2.34
N ALA A 69 6.07 -1.88 2.56
CA ALA A 69 7.08 -0.96 2.03
C ALA A 69 7.13 -0.95 0.50
N ALA A 70 6.89 -2.10 -0.15
CA ALA A 70 6.89 -2.21 -1.61
C ALA A 70 5.80 -1.33 -2.29
N ARG A 71 4.71 -1.01 -1.60
CA ARG A 71 3.68 -0.08 -2.12
C ARG A 71 4.25 1.31 -2.41
N PHE A 72 5.27 1.70 -1.68
CA PHE A 72 5.92 3.01 -1.85
C PHE A 72 6.99 3.02 -2.94
N TRP A 73 7.33 1.87 -3.54
CA TRP A 73 8.21 1.80 -4.70
C TRP A 73 7.59 2.45 -5.94
N LEU A 74 6.28 2.66 -5.93
CA LEU A 74 5.59 3.39 -6.99
C LEU A 74 6.18 4.79 -7.19
N LEU A 75 6.55 5.49 -6.11
CA LEU A 75 7.09 6.85 -6.17
C LEU A 75 8.39 6.93 -6.97
N PRO A 76 9.49 6.21 -6.59
CA PRO A 76 10.70 6.23 -7.38
C PRO A 76 10.53 5.60 -8.77
N ASN A 77 9.64 4.60 -8.94
CA ASN A 77 9.35 4.04 -10.24
C ASN A 77 8.70 5.03 -11.18
N THR A 78 7.85 5.93 -10.69
CA THR A 78 7.23 6.98 -11.50
C THR A 78 8.30 7.93 -12.07
N VAL A 79 9.29 8.31 -11.25
CA VAL A 79 10.40 9.15 -11.72
C VAL A 79 11.29 8.38 -12.69
N PHE A 80 11.62 7.12 -12.39
CA PHE A 80 12.45 6.28 -13.25
C PHE A 80 11.80 5.98 -14.60
N ALA A 81 10.46 5.95 -14.69
CA ALA A 81 9.72 5.76 -15.93
C ALA A 81 10.07 6.80 -17.00
N VAL A 82 10.36 8.04 -16.59
CA VAL A 82 10.79 9.09 -17.51
C VAL A 82 12.12 8.71 -18.17
N ALA A 83 13.08 8.25 -17.37
CA ALA A 83 14.37 7.81 -17.89
C ALA A 83 14.24 6.58 -18.81
N VAL A 84 13.35 5.64 -18.45
CA VAL A 84 13.02 4.50 -19.32
C VAL A 84 12.45 4.98 -20.67
N GLY A 85 11.53 5.94 -20.65
CA GLY A 85 10.95 6.52 -21.89
C GLY A 85 12.01 7.16 -22.78
N VAL A 86 12.97 7.88 -22.20
CA VAL A 86 14.11 8.44 -22.94
C VAL A 86 14.96 7.31 -23.54
N GLY A 87 15.32 6.30 -22.75
CA GLY A 87 16.09 5.14 -23.24
C GLY A 87 15.40 4.38 -24.36
N VAL A 88 14.09 4.16 -24.26
CA VAL A 88 13.28 3.58 -25.34
C VAL A 88 13.34 4.46 -26.59
N SER A 89 13.19 5.77 -26.46
CA SER A 89 13.27 6.71 -27.58
C SER A 89 14.63 6.61 -28.32
N ILE A 90 15.72 6.57 -27.54
CA ILE A 90 17.07 6.43 -28.09
C ILE A 90 17.21 5.08 -28.82
N PHE A 91 16.80 4.00 -28.17
CA PHE A 91 16.85 2.65 -28.75
C PHE A 91 16.09 2.58 -30.08
N VAL A 92 14.87 3.12 -30.14
CA VAL A 92 14.06 3.17 -31.35
C VAL A 92 14.74 3.97 -32.47
N ARG A 93 15.38 5.10 -32.12
CA ARG A 93 16.08 5.95 -33.11
C ARG A 93 17.31 5.28 -33.71
N HIS A 94 18.03 4.49 -32.94
CA HIS A 94 19.24 3.78 -33.37
C HIS A 94 18.95 2.39 -33.95
N SER A 95 17.72 1.88 -33.82
CA SER A 95 17.35 0.58 -34.36
C SER A 95 17.19 0.64 -35.90
N VAL A 96 17.71 -0.39 -36.57
CA VAL A 96 17.48 -0.63 -37.99
C VAL A 96 16.07 -1.13 -38.30
N TRP A 97 15.34 -1.52 -37.26
CA TRP A 97 13.97 -2.00 -37.36
C TRP A 97 13.00 -0.83 -37.61
N SER A 98 11.86 -1.14 -38.23
CA SER A 98 10.87 -0.12 -38.56
C SER A 98 10.48 0.71 -37.36
N ARG A 99 10.82 2.01 -37.40
CA ARG A 99 10.47 2.99 -36.35
C ARG A 99 8.97 3.06 -36.05
N LYS A 100 8.14 2.65 -37.03
CA LYS A 100 6.68 2.65 -36.90
C LYS A 100 6.15 1.56 -35.95
N TYR A 101 6.72 0.36 -35.98
CA TYR A 101 6.18 -0.81 -35.28
C TYR A 101 6.95 -1.15 -34.00
N LEU A 102 8.23 -0.80 -33.92
CA LEU A 102 9.08 -1.12 -32.78
C LEU A 102 8.56 -0.58 -31.44
N PRO A 103 8.07 0.68 -31.29
CA PRO A 103 7.49 1.17 -30.03
C PRO A 103 6.28 0.36 -29.58
N TRP A 104 5.42 -0.02 -30.52
CA TRP A 104 4.24 -0.86 -30.21
C TRP A 104 4.63 -2.28 -29.82
N GLY A 105 5.66 -2.83 -30.44
CA GLY A 105 6.23 -4.14 -30.08
C GLY A 105 6.82 -4.13 -28.65
N ILE A 106 7.56 -3.07 -28.28
CA ILE A 106 8.09 -2.89 -26.93
C ILE A 106 6.95 -2.76 -25.92
N LEU A 107 5.94 -1.94 -26.22
CA LEU A 107 4.78 -1.76 -25.35
C LEU A 107 4.03 -3.07 -25.13
N ALA A 108 3.70 -3.76 -26.21
CA ALA A 108 2.99 -5.05 -26.17
C ALA A 108 3.80 -6.12 -25.43
N GLY A 109 5.11 -6.22 -25.69
CA GLY A 109 6.00 -7.15 -24.99
C GLY A 109 6.09 -6.84 -23.49
N THR A 110 6.20 -5.57 -23.13
CA THR A 110 6.21 -5.14 -21.73
C THR A 110 4.88 -5.48 -21.03
N MET A 111 3.76 -5.20 -21.69
CA MET A 111 2.44 -5.57 -21.17
C MET A 111 2.31 -7.08 -20.98
N MET A 112 2.74 -7.89 -21.94
CA MET A 112 2.72 -9.35 -21.82
C MET A 112 3.55 -9.83 -20.63
N VAL A 113 4.77 -9.33 -20.48
CA VAL A 113 5.67 -9.75 -19.38
C VAL A 113 5.15 -9.34 -18.02
N GLN A 114 4.48 -8.20 -17.90
CA GLN A 114 3.98 -7.72 -16.61
C GLN A 114 2.55 -8.17 -16.29
N VAL A 115 1.66 -8.16 -17.27
CA VAL A 115 0.24 -8.49 -17.09
C VAL A 115 0.00 -9.99 -17.02
N PHE A 116 0.67 -10.76 -17.91
CA PHE A 116 0.40 -12.19 -18.01
C PHE A 116 0.67 -12.99 -16.73
N PRO A 117 1.79 -12.79 -16.00
CA PRO A 117 2.00 -13.45 -14.71
C PRO A 117 1.06 -12.94 -13.61
N THR A 118 0.48 -11.75 -13.79
CA THR A 118 -0.34 -11.08 -12.79
C THR A 118 -1.82 -11.39 -12.98
N ILE A 119 -2.24 -11.71 -14.22
CA ILE A 119 -3.66 -11.90 -14.57
C ILE A 119 -4.34 -12.97 -13.73
N ASN A 120 -3.61 -14.04 -13.36
CA ASN A 120 -4.10 -15.09 -12.49
C ASN A 120 -4.06 -14.74 -10.99
N ARG A 121 -3.42 -13.62 -10.62
CA ARG A 121 -3.30 -13.15 -9.24
C ARG A 121 -4.25 -12.01 -8.92
N VAL A 122 -4.80 -11.36 -9.93
CA VAL A 122 -5.65 -10.16 -9.79
C VAL A 122 -7.16 -10.47 -9.70
N PRO A 123 -7.73 -11.57 -10.25
CA PRO A 123 -9.17 -11.78 -10.14
C PRO A 123 -9.55 -12.17 -8.70
N HIS A 124 -9.62 -11.18 -7.84
CA HIS A 124 -10.19 -11.31 -6.49
C HIS A 124 -11.73 -11.11 -6.50
N ARG A 125 -12.36 -11.20 -7.66
CA ARG A 125 -13.83 -11.22 -7.79
C ARG A 125 -14.34 -12.47 -7.08
N GLY A 126 -14.96 -12.32 -5.94
CA GLY A 126 -15.41 -13.43 -5.09
C GLY A 126 -14.46 -13.74 -3.93
N TRP A 127 -13.43 -12.95 -3.70
CA TRP A 127 -12.68 -13.00 -2.46
C TRP A 127 -13.48 -12.27 -1.37
N THR A 128 -14.26 -13.02 -0.64
CA THR A 128 -15.06 -12.53 0.48
C THR A 128 -14.35 -12.65 1.82
N VAL A 129 -13.08 -13.10 1.82
CA VAL A 129 -12.34 -13.42 3.05
C VAL A 129 -12.38 -12.31 4.10
N LEU A 130 -12.22 -11.04 3.69
CA LEU A 130 -12.30 -9.92 4.63
C LEU A 130 -13.75 -9.68 5.08
N GLU A 131 -14.70 -9.74 4.16
CA GLU A 131 -16.13 -9.60 4.45
C GLU A 131 -16.60 -10.70 5.38
N ASP A 132 -16.29 -11.96 5.04
CA ASP A 132 -16.63 -13.13 5.85
C ASP A 132 -16.00 -13.06 7.25
N TYR A 133 -14.72 -12.65 7.33
CA TYR A 133 -14.04 -12.46 8.61
C TYR A 133 -14.77 -11.43 9.49
N VAL A 134 -15.09 -10.29 8.91
CA VAL A 134 -15.73 -9.19 9.64
C VAL A 134 -17.15 -9.57 10.05
N ARG A 135 -17.93 -10.13 9.13
CA ARG A 135 -19.30 -10.59 9.41
C ARG A 135 -19.33 -11.67 10.49
N ASN A 136 -18.46 -12.68 10.37
CA ASN A 136 -18.35 -13.74 11.39
C ASN A 136 -17.94 -13.14 12.75
N THR A 137 -17.06 -12.16 12.77
CA THR A 137 -16.67 -11.49 14.02
C THR A 137 -17.84 -10.72 14.62
N LEU A 138 -18.57 -9.95 13.82
CA LEU A 138 -19.73 -9.19 14.28
C LEU A 138 -20.88 -10.08 14.73
N GLN A 139 -21.06 -11.24 14.10
CA GLN A 139 -22.10 -12.23 14.47
C GLN A 139 -21.72 -13.08 15.69
N ALA A 140 -20.42 -13.23 15.96
CA ALA A 140 -19.93 -14.03 17.09
C ALA A 140 -19.99 -13.29 18.43
N VAL A 141 -20.18 -11.96 18.42
CA VAL A 141 -20.24 -11.15 19.63
C VAL A 141 -21.70 -10.85 20.01
N GLU A 142 -21.93 -10.57 21.27
CA GLU A 142 -23.24 -10.19 21.77
C GLU A 142 -23.70 -8.83 21.20
N PRO A 143 -25.02 -8.59 21.09
CA PRO A 143 -25.54 -7.28 20.73
C PRO A 143 -24.98 -6.18 21.62
N ASN A 144 -24.70 -5.02 21.03
CA ASN A 144 -24.09 -3.86 21.71
C ASN A 144 -22.71 -4.13 22.34
N ALA A 145 -21.99 -5.14 21.85
CA ALA A 145 -20.63 -5.40 22.30
C ALA A 145 -19.65 -4.26 21.93
N LEU A 146 -18.59 -4.15 22.73
CA LEU A 146 -17.40 -3.36 22.42
C LEU A 146 -16.29 -4.29 21.96
N ILE A 147 -15.84 -4.16 20.72
CA ILE A 147 -14.69 -4.88 20.19
C ILE A 147 -13.48 -3.93 20.16
N ILE A 148 -12.43 -4.28 20.87
CA ILE A 148 -11.17 -3.55 20.89
C ILE A 148 -10.19 -4.32 20.01
N GLY A 149 -9.76 -3.72 18.89
CA GLY A 149 -8.90 -4.39 17.93
C GLY A 149 -7.95 -3.46 17.20
N THR A 150 -7.03 -4.02 16.44
CA THR A 150 -6.05 -3.29 15.63
C THR A 150 -6.13 -3.68 14.17
N GLY A 151 -5.67 -2.78 13.30
CA GLY A 151 -5.53 -3.01 11.87
C GLY A 151 -6.62 -2.39 11.01
N ASP A 152 -6.17 -1.71 9.98
CA ASP A 152 -7.02 -0.91 9.07
C ASP A 152 -8.09 -1.76 8.37
N SER A 153 -7.71 -2.95 7.90
CA SER A 153 -8.64 -3.82 7.18
C SER A 153 -9.85 -4.25 8.03
N ARG A 154 -9.64 -4.44 9.33
CA ARG A 154 -10.72 -4.81 10.27
C ARG A 154 -11.59 -3.63 10.57
N LEU A 155 -10.99 -2.46 10.84
CA LEU A 155 -11.73 -1.23 11.08
C LEU A 155 -12.59 -0.86 9.87
N PHE A 156 -11.98 -0.73 8.69
CA PHE A 156 -12.73 -0.33 7.50
C PHE A 156 -13.70 -1.41 7.03
N GLY A 157 -13.36 -2.69 7.20
CA GLY A 157 -14.27 -3.80 6.94
C GLY A 157 -15.48 -3.78 7.88
N SER A 158 -15.30 -3.51 9.18
CA SER A 158 -16.42 -3.41 10.13
C SER A 158 -17.31 -2.19 9.85
N LEU A 159 -16.69 -1.05 9.51
CA LEU A 159 -17.45 0.13 9.08
C LEU A 159 -18.27 -0.16 7.82
N TYR A 160 -17.68 -0.83 6.83
CA TYR A 160 -18.42 -1.23 5.63
C TYR A 160 -19.59 -2.17 5.95
N ALA A 161 -19.36 -3.19 6.77
CA ALA A 161 -20.40 -4.14 7.16
C ALA A 161 -21.55 -3.43 7.92
N GLN A 162 -21.24 -2.50 8.79
CA GLN A 162 -22.22 -1.78 9.57
C GLN A 162 -22.95 -0.68 8.78
N GLU A 163 -22.23 0.11 7.97
CA GLU A 163 -22.79 1.28 7.28
C GLU A 163 -23.49 0.91 5.97
N VAL A 164 -22.92 -0.06 5.24
CA VAL A 164 -23.40 -0.40 3.90
C VAL A 164 -24.29 -1.64 3.92
N LEU A 165 -23.90 -2.65 4.72
CA LEU A 165 -24.64 -3.90 4.79
C LEU A 165 -25.66 -3.93 5.94
N GLY A 166 -25.58 -3.00 6.90
CA GLY A 166 -26.49 -2.92 8.03
C GLY A 166 -26.24 -3.99 9.12
N ASP A 167 -25.10 -4.65 9.10
CA ASP A 167 -24.76 -5.71 10.04
C ASP A 167 -24.42 -5.14 11.43
N ALA A 168 -25.01 -5.69 12.48
CA ALA A 168 -24.71 -5.43 13.90
C ALA A 168 -24.49 -3.93 14.26
N PRO A 169 -25.44 -3.02 14.00
CA PRO A 169 -25.23 -1.58 14.13
C PRO A 169 -24.95 -1.13 15.58
N GLY A 170 -25.34 -1.92 16.58
CA GLY A 170 -25.07 -1.64 18.00
C GLY A 170 -23.64 -1.98 18.47
N VAL A 171 -22.90 -2.77 17.71
CA VAL A 171 -21.53 -3.18 18.06
C VAL A 171 -20.56 -2.05 17.81
N ALA A 172 -19.79 -1.66 18.82
CA ALA A 172 -18.74 -0.65 18.71
C ALA A 172 -17.39 -1.31 18.40
N TRP A 173 -16.77 -0.97 17.28
CA TRP A 173 -15.41 -1.41 16.97
C TRP A 173 -14.41 -0.28 17.21
N VAL A 174 -13.50 -0.45 18.17
CA VAL A 174 -12.55 0.57 18.58
C VAL A 174 -11.12 0.16 18.27
N VAL A 175 -10.39 1.07 17.63
CA VAL A 175 -8.95 0.94 17.38
C VAL A 175 -8.20 1.89 18.33
N PRO A 176 -7.50 1.38 19.35
CA PRO A 176 -6.89 2.20 20.40
C PRO A 176 -5.97 3.30 19.88
N ASN A 177 -5.16 2.98 18.86
CA ASN A 177 -4.22 3.94 18.27
C ASN A 177 -4.91 5.13 17.55
N MET A 178 -6.20 5.02 17.26
CA MET A 178 -6.97 6.08 16.60
C MET A 178 -7.74 6.96 17.59
N VAL A 179 -7.86 6.56 18.85
CA VAL A 179 -8.58 7.31 19.88
C VAL A 179 -7.98 8.70 20.16
N GLY A 180 -6.70 8.89 19.85
CA GLY A 180 -6.03 10.20 19.92
C GLY A 180 -6.49 11.24 18.89
N TYR A 181 -7.19 10.82 17.82
CA TYR A 181 -7.70 11.72 16.79
C TYR A 181 -9.13 12.18 17.13
N ASP A 182 -9.35 13.50 17.18
CA ASP A 182 -10.65 14.08 17.57
C ASP A 182 -11.78 13.63 16.66
N TRP A 183 -11.58 13.67 15.34
CA TRP A 183 -12.58 13.25 14.36
C TRP A 183 -13.05 11.80 14.54
N TYR A 184 -12.13 10.91 14.95
CA TYR A 184 -12.45 9.50 15.18
C TYR A 184 -13.26 9.33 16.46
N ARG A 185 -12.81 9.98 17.53
CA ARG A 185 -13.46 9.95 18.86
C ARG A 185 -14.87 10.54 18.78
N GLU A 186 -15.04 11.71 18.18
CA GLU A 186 -16.34 12.37 18.02
C GLU A 186 -17.31 11.51 17.23
N LYS A 187 -16.89 10.96 16.09
CA LYS A 187 -17.71 10.10 15.25
C LYS A 187 -18.13 8.81 16.00
N LEU A 188 -17.23 8.22 16.76
CA LEU A 188 -17.50 6.99 17.50
C LEU A 188 -18.45 7.25 18.69
N LEU A 189 -18.24 8.33 19.45
CA LEU A 189 -19.10 8.71 20.57
C LEU A 189 -20.49 9.21 20.10
N ALA A 190 -20.59 9.78 18.93
CA ALA A 190 -21.89 10.14 18.35
C ALA A 190 -22.79 8.92 18.11
N ARG A 191 -22.20 7.74 17.86
CA ARG A 191 -22.93 6.48 17.66
C ARG A 191 -23.10 5.67 18.94
N HIS A 192 -22.09 5.71 19.78
CA HIS A 192 -21.99 4.91 21.00
C HIS A 192 -21.64 5.84 22.16
N PRO A 193 -22.60 6.66 22.62
CA PRO A 193 -22.34 7.69 23.65
C PRO A 193 -22.03 7.11 25.04
N ASP A 194 -22.33 5.84 25.24
CA ASP A 194 -22.17 5.12 26.50
C ASP A 194 -20.78 4.47 26.68
N ILE A 195 -19.92 4.50 25.62
CA ILE A 195 -18.58 3.92 25.75
C ILE A 195 -17.56 4.92 26.27
N THR A 196 -16.64 4.43 27.09
CA THR A 196 -15.47 5.19 27.53
C THR A 196 -14.27 4.85 26.65
N LEU A 197 -13.68 5.86 26.01
CA LEU A 197 -12.55 5.69 25.11
C LEU A 197 -11.22 6.00 25.81
N SER A 198 -10.24 5.13 25.62
CA SER A 198 -8.85 5.32 26.05
C SER A 198 -7.89 4.76 25.00
N SER A 199 -6.72 5.36 24.86
CA SER A 199 -5.62 4.78 24.07
C SER A 199 -4.98 3.57 24.78
N ASP A 200 -5.10 3.49 26.10
CA ASP A 200 -4.70 2.32 26.86
C ASP A 200 -5.83 1.30 26.90
N VAL A 201 -5.53 0.09 26.41
CA VAL A 201 -6.49 -1.01 26.26
C VAL A 201 -7.02 -1.45 27.63
N THR A 202 -6.16 -1.54 28.64
CA THR A 202 -6.55 -2.00 29.98
C THR A 202 -7.53 -1.02 30.61
N THR A 203 -7.25 0.26 30.51
CA THR A 203 -8.13 1.33 30.98
C THR A 203 -9.47 1.29 30.26
N MET A 204 -9.46 1.09 28.93
CA MET A 204 -10.68 1.00 28.12
C MET A 204 -11.53 -0.21 28.49
N VAL A 205 -10.92 -1.37 28.70
CA VAL A 205 -11.62 -2.59 29.13
C VAL A 205 -12.26 -2.35 30.49
N ASN A 206 -11.49 -1.91 31.47
CA ASN A 206 -11.98 -1.71 32.86
C ASN A 206 -13.13 -0.69 32.95
N ALA A 207 -13.09 0.34 32.08
CA ALA A 207 -14.13 1.38 32.10
C ALA A 207 -15.44 0.92 31.42
N ASN A 208 -15.41 -0.11 30.59
CA ASN A 208 -16.58 -0.56 29.82
C ASN A 208 -17.11 -1.94 30.28
N VAL A 209 -16.32 -2.71 31.03
CA VAL A 209 -16.79 -3.97 31.63
C VAL A 209 -17.92 -3.66 32.63
N GLY A 210 -19.06 -4.31 32.45
CA GLY A 210 -20.28 -4.04 33.24
C GLY A 210 -21.25 -3.06 32.56
N ILE A 211 -20.82 -2.29 31.56
CA ILE A 211 -21.69 -1.46 30.71
C ILE A 211 -22.06 -2.22 29.43
N ARG A 212 -21.08 -2.86 28.82
CA ARG A 212 -21.19 -3.64 27.58
C ARG A 212 -20.36 -4.91 27.65
N PRO A 213 -20.70 -5.97 26.90
CA PRO A 213 -19.79 -7.08 26.63
C PRO A 213 -18.53 -6.57 25.93
N VAL A 214 -17.35 -6.88 26.44
CA VAL A 214 -16.07 -6.41 25.90
C VAL A 214 -15.28 -7.56 25.31
N TYR A 215 -14.88 -7.43 24.06
CA TYR A 215 -14.06 -8.40 23.31
C TYR A 215 -12.77 -7.77 22.85
N ILE A 216 -11.70 -8.56 22.83
CA ILE A 216 -10.39 -8.13 22.36
C ILE A 216 -10.04 -8.94 21.10
N ALA A 217 -9.92 -8.24 19.98
CA ALA A 217 -9.58 -8.83 18.68
C ALA A 217 -8.16 -8.43 18.27
N PHE A 218 -7.15 -9.04 18.89
CA PHE A 218 -5.77 -8.88 18.46
C PHE A 218 -5.37 -9.95 17.42
N SER A 219 -4.55 -9.55 16.45
CA SER A 219 -3.77 -10.49 15.69
C SER A 219 -2.69 -11.04 16.63
N LEU A 220 -2.71 -12.32 16.91
CA LEU A 220 -1.51 -12.96 17.39
C LEU A 220 -0.47 -12.80 16.26
N ALA A 221 0.46 -11.87 16.44
CA ALA A 221 1.64 -11.81 15.59
C ALA A 221 2.48 -13.06 15.93
N THR A 222 2.36 -14.06 15.09
CA THR A 222 3.29 -15.20 15.05
C THR A 222 4.52 -14.82 14.25
#